data_2b138b8f0fe63a23c7ce76bb68759f2b
#
_entry.id   2b138b8f0fe63a23c7ce76bb68759f2b
#
_cell.length_a   1.000
_cell.length_b   1.000
_cell.length_c   1.000
_cell.angle_alpha   90.00
_cell.angle_beta   90.00
_cell.angle_gamma   90.00
#
_symmetry.space_group_name_H-M   'P 1'
#
loop_
_entity.id
_entity.type
_entity.pdbx_description
1 polymer ?
#
loop_
_entity_poly.entity_id
_entity_poly.type
_entity_poly.pdbx_seq_one_letter_code
_entity_poly.pdbx_strand_id
1 'polypeptide(L)'
;MSVTKIRLRYATLINYASVIYRMLVAIGFVIIVARRLSVSEFGLWGIMLSVSLTLSAPVSIWSFWSRRYYIRGKPEASGTGIWLTLIYFAPLTLAYIGLAYFENYIIGWGFNELLIALPIPLLMALDAYLTAFSVVIKPELVGYKRVVYETLRLAVAYVTVVILRLRYVGAVLALTVALLTSIAFIVGMLIKYNALNLRFSSRLVKEWLKASYIPLINIVNSFLRNALRVIVSWVTGSEVPAAYLNVALASQTPLQASGAAVTPALYARMLRKRRVGDIEESMRLLFLTGMYMLVIFTVLSKPIASLYSPQYVTASVLIVITALYSLFNALFSVCSAALTGAELVDVEGIKSHKEVVRSFLFKVPLVALLATISAYAISIPSGYILSANHLLVASLFLLAFLLTSVASFIIVYRMTVKEMSFKFPLREVSATAVSAAFMATYFLALRVNDVIITHFWTDAPYLLAHIIVGSLIYLCTLALLSKWFRGLLKSAFTALRSGTF
;
A
#
# COMPACT_ATOMS: atom_id res chain seq x y z
N MET A 1 -32.34 4.26 15.02
CA MET A 1 -30.88 4.03 15.16
C MET A 1 -30.21 5.36 15.49
N SER A 2 -29.66 5.53 16.70
CA SER A 2 -28.87 6.73 17.01
C SER A 2 -27.58 6.62 16.22
N VAL A 3 -27.46 7.42 15.16
CA VAL A 3 -26.19 7.59 14.42
C VAL A 3 -25.20 8.17 15.42
N THR A 4 -24.28 7.33 15.88
CA THR A 4 -23.22 7.76 16.80
C THR A 4 -22.47 8.92 16.17
N LYS A 5 -22.44 10.07 16.85
CA LYS A 5 -21.81 11.30 16.36
C LYS A 5 -20.32 11.01 16.02
N ILE A 6 -19.99 11.00 14.73
CA ILE A 6 -18.62 10.79 14.27
C ILE A 6 -17.79 12.00 14.67
N ARG A 7 -16.83 11.83 15.57
CA ARG A 7 -15.86 12.86 15.94
C ARG A 7 -14.73 12.87 14.89
N LEU A 8 -14.95 13.57 13.77
CA LEU A 8 -14.06 13.52 12.60
C LEU A 8 -12.59 13.81 12.95
N ARG A 9 -12.33 14.86 13.76
CA ARG A 9 -10.96 15.22 14.18
C ARG A 9 -10.28 14.10 14.95
N TYR A 10 -11.00 13.49 15.91
CA TYR A 10 -10.48 12.37 16.70
C TYR A 10 -10.19 11.14 15.85
N ALA A 11 -11.11 10.74 14.98
CA ALA A 11 -10.93 9.61 14.09
C ALA A 11 -9.74 9.83 13.13
N THR A 12 -9.56 11.05 12.61
CA THR A 12 -8.43 11.42 11.77
C THR A 12 -7.10 11.29 12.52
N LEU A 13 -7.02 11.83 13.75
CA LEU A 13 -5.81 11.77 14.57
C LEU A 13 -5.40 10.32 14.88
N ILE A 14 -6.36 9.50 15.34
CA ILE A 14 -6.11 8.06 15.62
C ILE A 14 -5.65 7.31 14.39
N ASN A 15 -6.32 7.51 13.26
CA ASN A 15 -5.93 6.86 12.02
C ASN A 15 -4.54 7.30 11.55
N TYR A 16 -4.19 8.58 11.69
CA TYR A 16 -2.88 9.11 11.33
C TYR A 16 -1.77 8.53 12.23
N ALA A 17 -1.96 8.57 13.55
CA ALA A 17 -1.03 7.98 14.51
C ALA A 17 -0.84 6.47 14.26
N SER A 18 -1.92 5.75 13.96
CA SER A 18 -1.86 4.32 13.64
C SER A 18 -1.13 4.00 12.34
N VAL A 19 -1.15 4.91 11.35
CA VAL A 19 -0.38 4.74 10.10
C VAL A 19 1.11 4.87 10.37
N ILE A 20 1.53 5.88 11.16
CA ILE A 20 2.94 6.05 11.55
C ILE A 20 3.40 4.84 12.36
N TYR A 21 2.62 4.42 13.36
CA TYR A 21 2.91 3.23 14.16
C TYR A 21 3.08 1.97 13.29
N ARG A 22 2.13 1.72 12.37
CA ARG A 22 2.20 0.62 11.42
C ARG A 22 3.49 0.66 10.61
N MET A 23 3.88 1.84 10.12
CA MET A 23 5.08 1.97 9.29
C MET A 23 6.34 1.50 10.02
N LEU A 24 6.50 1.93 11.28
CA LEU A 24 7.65 1.55 12.10
C LEU A 24 7.64 0.05 12.44
N VAL A 25 6.49 -0.46 12.89
CA VAL A 25 6.36 -1.87 13.31
C VAL A 25 6.44 -2.83 12.13
N ALA A 26 5.86 -2.46 10.98
CA ALA A 26 5.92 -3.28 9.78
C ALA A 26 7.35 -3.45 9.24
N ILE A 27 8.14 -2.36 9.27
CA ILE A 27 9.57 -2.44 8.91
C ILE A 27 10.30 -3.37 9.88
N GLY A 28 10.10 -3.20 11.20
CA GLY A 28 10.70 -4.08 12.22
C GLY A 28 10.34 -5.55 12.02
N PHE A 29 9.07 -5.86 11.73
CA PHE A 29 8.64 -7.23 11.43
C PHE A 29 9.39 -7.81 10.21
N VAL A 30 9.45 -7.06 9.10
CA VAL A 30 10.11 -7.55 7.87
C VAL A 30 11.61 -7.74 8.10
N ILE A 31 12.27 -6.86 8.87
CA ILE A 31 13.70 -6.99 9.24
C ILE A 31 13.91 -8.28 10.06
N ILE A 32 13.08 -8.54 11.07
CA ILE A 32 13.17 -9.76 11.89
C ILE A 32 13.04 -11.01 11.00
N VAL A 33 12.03 -11.04 10.15
CA VAL A 33 11.78 -12.19 9.27
C VAL A 33 12.91 -12.36 8.26
N ALA A 34 13.32 -11.30 7.57
CA ALA A 34 14.36 -11.36 6.53
C ALA A 34 15.74 -11.76 7.06
N ARG A 35 16.05 -11.40 8.33
CA ARG A 35 17.33 -11.77 8.97
C ARG A 35 17.38 -13.21 9.50
N ARG A 36 16.24 -13.86 9.67
CA ARG A 36 16.12 -15.20 10.26
C ARG A 36 15.75 -16.27 9.26
N LEU A 37 15.15 -15.90 8.13
CA LEU A 37 14.83 -16.80 7.03
C LEU A 37 15.99 -16.84 6.03
N SER A 38 16.14 -17.97 5.33
CA SER A 38 16.97 -18.03 4.12
C SER A 38 16.35 -17.19 3.00
N VAL A 39 17.12 -16.87 1.94
CA VAL A 39 16.62 -16.14 0.77
C VAL A 39 15.42 -16.86 0.15
N SER A 40 15.52 -18.18 0.02
CA SER A 40 14.47 -19.04 -0.50
C SER A 40 13.19 -18.98 0.36
N GLU A 41 13.29 -19.20 1.66
CA GLU A 41 12.13 -19.09 2.57
C GLU A 41 11.50 -17.70 2.59
N PHE A 42 12.32 -16.64 2.50
CA PHE A 42 11.80 -15.27 2.44
C PHE A 42 11.13 -14.97 1.10
N GLY A 43 11.60 -15.59 0.02
CA GLY A 43 10.94 -15.59 -1.28
C GLY A 43 9.57 -16.26 -1.22
N LEU A 44 9.53 -17.49 -0.66
CA LEU A 44 8.29 -18.24 -0.46
C LEU A 44 7.26 -17.46 0.39
N TRP A 45 7.72 -16.81 1.48
CA TRP A 45 6.91 -15.90 2.27
C TRP A 45 6.27 -14.79 1.41
N GLY A 46 7.03 -14.19 0.50
CA GLY A 46 6.55 -13.17 -0.40
C GLY A 46 5.53 -13.66 -1.43
N ILE A 47 5.76 -14.86 -1.98
CA ILE A 47 4.82 -15.51 -2.91
C ILE A 47 3.50 -15.79 -2.19
N MET A 48 3.56 -16.41 -1.01
CA MET A 48 2.40 -16.71 -0.18
C MET A 48 1.58 -15.46 0.16
N LEU A 49 2.24 -14.35 0.57
CA LEU A 49 1.56 -13.07 0.80
C LEU A 49 0.91 -12.54 -0.48
N SER A 50 1.58 -12.64 -1.61
CA SER A 50 1.09 -12.19 -2.91
C SER A 50 -0.16 -12.96 -3.34
N VAL A 51 -0.13 -14.28 -3.23
CA VAL A 51 -1.29 -15.16 -3.47
C VAL A 51 -2.45 -14.78 -2.55
N SER A 52 -2.19 -14.62 -1.25
CA SER A 52 -3.21 -14.30 -0.26
C SER A 52 -3.89 -12.95 -0.53
N LEU A 53 -3.11 -11.90 -0.85
CA LEU A 53 -3.61 -10.58 -1.24
C LEU A 53 -4.43 -10.64 -2.54
N THR A 54 -3.95 -11.41 -3.51
CA THR A 54 -4.59 -11.59 -4.81
C THR A 54 -5.96 -12.27 -4.65
N LEU A 55 -6.01 -13.37 -3.92
CA LEU A 55 -7.24 -14.12 -3.68
C LEU A 55 -8.23 -13.41 -2.75
N SER A 56 -7.78 -12.50 -1.89
CA SER A 56 -8.69 -11.71 -1.05
C SER A 56 -9.28 -10.48 -1.76
N ALA A 57 -8.74 -10.04 -2.90
CA ALA A 57 -9.18 -8.84 -3.62
C ALA A 57 -10.68 -8.82 -4.02
N PRO A 58 -11.31 -9.95 -4.47
CA PRO A 58 -12.73 -9.97 -4.84
C PRO A 58 -13.69 -9.56 -3.73
N VAL A 59 -13.30 -9.68 -2.46
CA VAL A 59 -14.10 -9.25 -1.29
C VAL A 59 -14.47 -7.76 -1.38
N SER A 60 -13.66 -6.96 -2.05
CA SER A 60 -13.91 -5.53 -2.23
C SER A 60 -15.19 -5.24 -3.03
N ILE A 61 -15.72 -6.18 -3.83
CA ILE A 61 -16.96 -6.03 -4.59
C ILE A 61 -18.13 -5.84 -3.62
N TRP A 62 -18.36 -6.81 -2.77
CA TRP A 62 -19.52 -6.76 -1.86
C TRP A 62 -19.26 -5.88 -0.64
N SER A 63 -18.01 -5.70 -0.19
CA SER A 63 -17.71 -4.75 0.89
C SER A 63 -17.98 -3.30 0.47
N PHE A 64 -17.82 -2.95 -0.81
CA PHE A 64 -18.18 -1.65 -1.34
C PHE A 64 -19.69 -1.38 -1.23
N TRP A 65 -20.51 -2.33 -1.64
CA TRP A 65 -21.98 -2.20 -1.63
C TRP A 65 -22.56 -2.33 -0.23
N SER A 66 -22.07 -3.27 0.57
CA SER A 66 -22.53 -3.50 1.95
C SER A 66 -22.54 -2.23 2.78
N ARG A 67 -21.44 -1.46 2.73
CA ARG A 67 -21.31 -0.17 3.43
C ARG A 67 -22.36 0.85 2.99
N ARG A 68 -22.59 1.00 1.70
CA ARG A 68 -23.52 1.97 1.13
C ARG A 68 -24.96 1.63 1.48
N TYR A 69 -25.32 0.37 1.38
CA TYR A 69 -26.69 -0.09 1.70
C TYR A 69 -26.98 -0.03 3.19
N TYR A 70 -26.00 -0.31 4.04
CA TYR A 70 -26.14 -0.18 5.49
C TYR A 70 -26.44 1.25 5.92
N ILE A 71 -25.69 2.24 5.40
CA ILE A 71 -25.94 3.67 5.69
C ILE A 71 -27.33 4.11 5.19
N ARG A 72 -27.84 3.52 4.11
CA ARG A 72 -29.17 3.78 3.55
C ARG A 72 -30.31 3.08 4.30
N GLY A 73 -30.05 2.56 5.50
CA GLY A 73 -31.06 1.95 6.36
C GLY A 73 -31.39 0.49 6.06
N LYS A 74 -30.53 -0.25 5.33
CA LYS A 74 -30.67 -1.68 5.10
C LYS A 74 -29.70 -2.47 6.01
N PRO A 75 -30.07 -2.78 7.28
CA PRO A 75 -29.15 -3.40 8.24
C PRO A 75 -28.71 -4.81 7.85
N GLU A 76 -29.53 -5.54 7.07
CA GLU A 76 -29.20 -6.88 6.54
C GLU A 76 -28.02 -6.88 5.59
N ALA A 77 -27.57 -5.70 5.11
CA ALA A 77 -26.39 -5.57 4.28
C ALA A 77 -25.11 -6.03 5.00
N SER A 78 -25.02 -5.85 6.33
CA SER A 78 -23.89 -6.33 7.14
C SER A 78 -23.76 -7.85 7.10
N GLY A 79 -24.85 -8.58 7.39
CA GLY A 79 -24.87 -10.05 7.38
C GLY A 79 -24.72 -10.62 5.99
N THR A 80 -25.40 -10.02 5.00
CA THR A 80 -25.27 -10.46 3.60
C THR A 80 -23.80 -10.44 3.15
N GLY A 81 -23.04 -9.39 3.48
CA GLY A 81 -21.64 -9.33 3.13
C GLY A 81 -20.75 -10.32 3.90
N ILE A 82 -21.04 -10.60 5.18
CA ILE A 82 -20.36 -11.66 5.95
C ILE A 82 -20.62 -13.01 5.30
N TRP A 83 -21.87 -13.36 5.02
CA TRP A 83 -22.23 -14.62 4.39
C TRP A 83 -21.60 -14.80 3.01
N LEU A 84 -21.55 -13.76 2.18
CA LEU A 84 -20.83 -13.80 0.90
C LEU A 84 -19.35 -14.06 1.10
N THR A 85 -18.73 -13.48 2.13
CA THR A 85 -17.32 -13.74 2.44
C THR A 85 -17.09 -15.18 2.89
N LEU A 86 -17.99 -15.74 3.72
CA LEU A 86 -17.92 -17.14 4.16
C LEU A 86 -18.16 -18.12 2.99
N ILE A 87 -19.15 -17.85 2.12
CA ILE A 87 -19.39 -18.63 0.90
C ILE A 87 -18.18 -18.57 -0.02
N TYR A 88 -17.53 -17.41 -0.10
CA TYR A 88 -16.33 -17.24 -0.91
C TYR A 88 -15.13 -18.05 -0.39
N PHE A 89 -15.12 -18.49 0.86
CA PHE A 89 -14.04 -19.34 1.39
C PHE A 89 -13.88 -20.64 0.59
N ALA A 90 -14.94 -21.26 0.10
CA ALA A 90 -14.86 -22.48 -0.67
C ALA A 90 -14.08 -22.28 -2.01
N PRO A 91 -14.49 -21.39 -2.93
CA PRO A 91 -13.72 -21.16 -4.14
C PRO A 91 -12.32 -20.59 -3.86
N LEU A 92 -12.15 -19.77 -2.80
CA LEU A 92 -10.84 -19.26 -2.41
C LEU A 92 -9.90 -20.38 -1.98
N THR A 93 -10.37 -21.34 -1.16
CA THR A 93 -9.60 -22.52 -0.75
C THR A 93 -9.18 -23.36 -1.95
N LEU A 94 -10.13 -23.66 -2.86
CA LEU A 94 -9.84 -24.42 -4.07
C LEU A 94 -8.80 -23.70 -4.96
N ALA A 95 -8.94 -22.38 -5.14
CA ALA A 95 -7.99 -21.58 -5.89
C ALA A 95 -6.61 -21.56 -5.22
N TYR A 96 -6.55 -21.46 -3.88
CA TYR A 96 -5.29 -21.50 -3.15
C TYR A 96 -4.58 -22.86 -3.29
N ILE A 97 -5.31 -23.96 -3.12
CA ILE A 97 -4.79 -25.31 -3.30
C ILE A 97 -4.27 -25.52 -4.73
N GLY A 98 -5.03 -25.09 -5.73
CA GLY A 98 -4.61 -25.15 -7.13
C GLY A 98 -3.35 -24.35 -7.41
N LEU A 99 -3.24 -23.13 -6.87
CA LEU A 99 -2.03 -22.32 -6.97
C LEU A 99 -0.86 -22.93 -6.21
N ALA A 100 -1.07 -23.48 -5.02
CA ALA A 100 -0.03 -24.17 -4.25
C ALA A 100 0.50 -25.40 -5.00
N TYR A 101 -0.36 -26.16 -5.66
CA TYR A 101 0.03 -27.27 -6.52
C TYR A 101 0.88 -26.80 -7.72
N PHE A 102 0.46 -25.71 -8.35
CA PHE A 102 1.15 -25.13 -9.48
C PHE A 102 2.53 -24.54 -9.08
N GLU A 103 2.62 -23.87 -7.93
CA GLU A 103 3.88 -23.38 -7.36
C GLU A 103 4.83 -24.54 -7.02
N ASN A 104 4.32 -25.64 -6.44
CA ASN A 104 5.10 -26.84 -6.19
C ASN A 104 5.69 -27.41 -7.50
N TYR A 105 4.89 -27.44 -8.58
CA TYR A 105 5.33 -27.92 -9.88
C TYR A 105 6.43 -27.05 -10.51
N ILE A 106 6.32 -25.71 -10.38
CA ILE A 106 7.27 -24.77 -11.01
C ILE A 106 8.53 -24.58 -10.18
N ILE A 107 8.38 -24.42 -8.86
CA ILE A 107 9.46 -23.97 -7.97
C ILE A 107 10.08 -25.16 -7.20
N GLY A 108 9.36 -26.28 -7.12
CA GLY A 108 9.82 -27.48 -6.43
C GLY A 108 9.71 -27.43 -4.90
N TRP A 109 8.99 -26.45 -4.33
CA TRP A 109 8.69 -26.41 -2.90
C TRP A 109 7.68 -27.47 -2.51
N GLY A 110 7.84 -28.06 -1.31
CA GLY A 110 6.89 -29.05 -0.81
C GLY A 110 5.48 -28.50 -0.72
N PHE A 111 4.50 -29.24 -1.25
CA PHE A 111 3.10 -28.86 -1.23
C PHE A 111 2.58 -28.59 0.19
N ASN A 112 3.06 -29.35 1.17
CA ASN A 112 2.68 -29.21 2.57
C ASN A 112 3.14 -27.87 3.18
N GLU A 113 4.33 -27.37 2.81
CA GLU A 113 4.84 -26.09 3.26
C GLU A 113 3.93 -24.94 2.79
N LEU A 114 3.44 -25.02 1.56
CA LEU A 114 2.50 -24.03 1.03
C LEU A 114 1.13 -24.13 1.71
N LEU A 115 0.64 -25.34 2.02
CA LEU A 115 -0.66 -25.52 2.68
C LEU A 115 -0.70 -25.00 4.12
N ILE A 116 0.43 -24.95 4.85
CA ILE A 116 0.50 -24.36 6.18
C ILE A 116 0.01 -22.90 6.18
N ALA A 117 0.16 -22.20 5.06
CA ALA A 117 -0.25 -20.79 4.94
C ALA A 117 -1.73 -20.61 4.49
N LEU A 118 -2.48 -21.69 4.21
CA LEU A 118 -3.89 -21.63 3.80
C LEU A 118 -4.80 -20.77 4.71
N PRO A 119 -4.64 -20.75 6.06
CA PRO A 119 -5.45 -19.88 6.90
C PRO A 119 -5.33 -18.38 6.56
N ILE A 120 -4.19 -17.95 6.03
CA ILE A 120 -3.91 -16.52 5.79
C ILE A 120 -4.87 -15.90 4.77
N PRO A 121 -5.04 -16.41 3.53
CA PRO A 121 -5.96 -15.80 2.56
C PRO A 121 -7.43 -15.81 3.04
N LEU A 122 -7.85 -16.83 3.79
CA LEU A 122 -9.19 -16.89 4.38
C LEU A 122 -9.40 -15.78 5.40
N LEU A 123 -8.46 -15.66 6.35
CA LEU A 123 -8.50 -14.61 7.37
C LEU A 123 -8.35 -13.21 6.76
N MET A 124 -7.49 -13.03 5.75
CA MET A 124 -7.35 -11.76 5.05
C MET A 124 -8.64 -11.34 4.33
N ALA A 125 -9.35 -12.28 3.72
CA ALA A 125 -10.64 -12.03 3.08
C ALA A 125 -11.68 -11.53 4.11
N LEU A 126 -11.80 -12.21 5.24
CA LEU A 126 -12.72 -11.82 6.33
C LEU A 126 -12.31 -10.48 6.95
N ASP A 127 -11.01 -10.31 7.24
CA ASP A 127 -10.45 -9.08 7.78
C ASP A 127 -10.68 -7.87 6.86
N ALA A 128 -10.51 -8.05 5.56
CA ALA A 128 -10.77 -7.01 4.56
C ALA A 128 -12.23 -6.56 4.57
N TYR A 129 -13.18 -7.51 4.63
CA TYR A 129 -14.60 -7.19 4.73
C TYR A 129 -14.94 -6.44 6.01
N LEU A 130 -14.57 -6.99 7.16
CA LEU A 130 -14.91 -6.42 8.47
C LEU A 130 -14.27 -5.04 8.68
N THR A 131 -13.02 -4.86 8.23
CA THR A 131 -12.34 -3.57 8.27
C THR A 131 -13.06 -2.53 7.42
N ALA A 132 -13.40 -2.89 6.19
CA ALA A 132 -14.13 -2.00 5.29
C ALA A 132 -15.50 -1.62 5.88
N PHE A 133 -16.21 -2.56 6.48
CA PHE A 133 -17.51 -2.33 7.10
C PHE A 133 -17.41 -1.45 8.37
N SER A 134 -16.38 -1.64 9.20
CA SER A 134 -16.20 -0.87 10.44
C SER A 134 -16.02 0.64 10.22
N VAL A 135 -15.54 1.06 9.03
CA VAL A 135 -15.40 2.49 8.68
C VAL A 135 -16.71 3.25 8.77
N VAL A 136 -17.84 2.62 8.41
CA VAL A 136 -19.15 3.30 8.42
C VAL A 136 -19.80 3.33 9.79
N ILE A 137 -19.34 2.49 10.73
CA ILE A 137 -19.81 2.48 12.12
C ILE A 137 -19.01 3.52 12.93
N LYS A 138 -17.68 3.35 12.97
CA LYS A 138 -16.74 4.27 13.60
C LYS A 138 -15.38 4.21 12.89
N PRO A 139 -14.99 5.26 12.17
CA PRO A 139 -13.75 5.30 11.39
C PRO A 139 -12.49 5.07 12.23
N GLU A 140 -12.49 5.45 13.51
CA GLU A 140 -11.37 5.24 14.44
C GLU A 140 -11.08 3.77 14.75
N LEU A 141 -12.06 2.87 14.59
CA LEU A 141 -11.87 1.43 14.81
C LEU A 141 -10.79 0.84 13.90
N VAL A 142 -10.65 1.38 12.68
CA VAL A 142 -9.61 0.95 11.75
C VAL A 142 -8.22 1.27 12.30
N GLY A 143 -8.06 2.42 12.95
CA GLY A 143 -6.80 2.81 13.60
C GLY A 143 -6.46 1.89 14.79
N TYR A 144 -7.40 1.67 15.69
CA TYR A 144 -7.19 0.78 16.83
C TYR A 144 -6.89 -0.66 16.41
N LYS A 145 -7.67 -1.21 15.49
CA LYS A 145 -7.45 -2.53 14.91
C LYS A 145 -6.03 -2.65 14.34
N ARG A 146 -5.57 -1.62 13.61
CA ARG A 146 -4.23 -1.60 13.01
C ARG A 146 -3.14 -1.69 14.07
N VAL A 147 -3.28 -0.96 15.17
CA VAL A 147 -2.31 -1.04 16.28
C VAL A 147 -2.29 -2.45 16.88
N VAL A 148 -3.46 -3.02 17.17
CA VAL A 148 -3.57 -4.40 17.71
C VAL A 148 -2.90 -5.41 16.78
N TYR A 149 -3.23 -5.36 15.50
CA TYR A 149 -2.69 -6.26 14.47
C TYR A 149 -1.16 -6.17 14.38
N GLU A 150 -0.60 -4.96 14.25
CA GLU A 150 0.84 -4.76 14.06
C GLU A 150 1.63 -5.13 15.32
N THR A 151 1.13 -4.78 16.52
CA THR A 151 1.77 -5.14 17.79
C THR A 151 1.86 -6.67 17.95
N LEU A 152 0.75 -7.37 17.74
CA LEU A 152 0.72 -8.82 17.89
C LEU A 152 1.54 -9.52 16.83
N ARG A 153 1.47 -9.04 15.57
CA ARG A 153 2.30 -9.59 14.49
C ARG A 153 3.78 -9.54 14.84
N LEU A 154 4.26 -8.39 15.35
CA LEU A 154 5.66 -8.23 15.75
C LEU A 154 6.02 -9.08 16.98
N ALA A 155 5.17 -9.05 18.01
CA ALA A 155 5.41 -9.79 19.25
C ALA A 155 5.44 -11.31 19.02
N VAL A 156 4.45 -11.84 18.28
CA VAL A 156 4.40 -13.27 17.96
C VAL A 156 5.54 -13.66 17.03
N ALA A 157 5.90 -12.82 16.03
CA ALA A 157 7.06 -13.10 15.19
C ALA A 157 8.36 -13.14 15.99
N TYR A 158 8.53 -12.24 16.96
CA TYR A 158 9.70 -12.29 17.84
C TYR A 158 9.78 -13.63 18.61
N VAL A 159 8.66 -14.07 19.18
CA VAL A 159 8.62 -15.36 19.88
C VAL A 159 8.84 -16.55 18.92
N THR A 160 8.09 -16.62 17.83
CA THR A 160 8.09 -17.80 16.95
C THR A 160 9.30 -17.87 16.03
N VAL A 161 9.78 -16.74 15.49
CA VAL A 161 10.89 -16.71 14.55
C VAL A 161 12.24 -16.55 15.26
N VAL A 162 12.32 -15.70 16.32
CA VAL A 162 13.60 -15.41 16.99
C VAL A 162 13.88 -16.37 18.13
N ILE A 163 12.93 -16.58 19.06
CA ILE A 163 13.12 -17.43 20.24
C ILE A 163 12.98 -18.91 19.88
N LEU A 164 11.82 -19.30 19.31
CA LEU A 164 11.52 -20.69 18.96
C LEU A 164 12.18 -21.14 17.63
N ARG A 165 12.71 -20.23 16.84
CA ARG A 165 13.43 -20.48 15.57
C ARG A 165 12.61 -21.32 14.57
N LEU A 166 11.29 -21.15 14.54
CA LEU A 166 10.38 -21.87 13.64
C LEU A 166 10.47 -21.42 12.18
N ARG A 167 11.41 -20.51 11.85
CA ARG A 167 11.69 -20.04 10.48
C ARG A 167 10.41 -19.59 9.75
N TYR A 168 10.15 -20.07 8.53
CA TYR A 168 8.97 -19.76 7.72
C TYR A 168 7.65 -20.03 8.47
N VAL A 169 7.52 -21.17 9.13
CA VAL A 169 6.32 -21.53 9.90
C VAL A 169 6.04 -20.50 11.00
N GLY A 170 7.09 -20.00 11.66
CA GLY A 170 6.98 -18.96 12.68
C GLY A 170 6.40 -17.65 12.12
N ALA A 171 6.80 -17.26 10.90
CA ALA A 171 6.26 -16.08 10.22
C ALA A 171 4.77 -16.26 9.84
N VAL A 172 4.38 -17.47 9.37
CA VAL A 172 2.99 -17.83 9.08
C VAL A 172 2.13 -17.77 10.34
N LEU A 173 2.59 -18.34 11.45
CA LEU A 173 1.89 -18.30 12.74
C LEU A 173 1.71 -16.85 13.24
N ALA A 174 2.75 -16.02 13.15
CA ALA A 174 2.68 -14.63 13.57
C ALA A 174 1.59 -13.85 12.82
N LEU A 175 1.50 -14.05 11.51
CA LEU A 175 0.48 -13.40 10.69
C LEU A 175 -0.92 -13.94 10.98
N THR A 176 -1.05 -15.27 11.14
CA THR A 176 -2.33 -15.94 11.44
C THR A 176 -2.90 -15.46 12.77
N VAL A 177 -2.08 -15.46 13.84
CA VAL A 177 -2.50 -15.00 15.18
C VAL A 177 -2.87 -13.51 15.16
N ALA A 178 -2.09 -12.68 14.48
CA ALA A 178 -2.38 -11.25 14.35
C ALA A 178 -3.72 -11.00 13.61
N LEU A 179 -4.00 -11.75 12.54
CA LEU A 179 -5.26 -11.66 11.79
C LEU A 179 -6.43 -12.13 12.66
N LEU A 180 -6.34 -13.28 13.31
CA LEU A 180 -7.38 -13.79 14.21
C LEU A 180 -7.73 -12.79 15.30
N THR A 181 -6.72 -12.23 15.97
CA THR A 181 -6.95 -11.27 17.05
C THR A 181 -7.54 -9.95 16.52
N SER A 182 -7.08 -9.49 15.35
CA SER A 182 -7.64 -8.28 14.74
C SER A 182 -9.11 -8.47 14.32
N ILE A 183 -9.46 -9.64 13.80
CA ILE A 183 -10.84 -10.02 13.48
C ILE A 183 -11.68 -10.06 14.74
N ALA A 184 -11.20 -10.76 15.79
CA ALA A 184 -11.91 -10.84 17.07
C ALA A 184 -12.15 -9.46 17.69
N PHE A 185 -11.15 -8.56 17.63
CA PHE A 185 -11.29 -7.17 18.07
C PHE A 185 -12.40 -6.44 17.31
N ILE A 186 -12.39 -6.47 15.97
CA ILE A 186 -13.41 -5.77 15.17
C ILE A 186 -14.79 -6.38 15.38
N VAL A 187 -14.93 -7.71 15.39
CA VAL A 187 -16.21 -8.38 15.65
C VAL A 187 -16.77 -7.98 17.03
N GLY A 188 -15.92 -8.02 18.08
CA GLY A 188 -16.32 -7.57 19.42
C GLY A 188 -16.82 -6.12 19.45
N MET A 189 -16.14 -5.23 18.73
CA MET A 189 -16.57 -3.83 18.61
C MET A 189 -17.88 -3.68 17.80
N LEU A 190 -18.05 -4.41 16.72
CA LEU A 190 -19.29 -4.37 15.92
C LEU A 190 -20.49 -4.91 16.72
N ILE A 191 -20.29 -5.95 17.54
CA ILE A 191 -21.32 -6.46 18.48
C ILE A 191 -21.66 -5.37 19.51
N LYS A 192 -20.64 -4.74 20.14
CA LYS A 192 -20.83 -3.67 21.13
C LYS A 192 -21.65 -2.50 20.58
N TYR A 193 -21.52 -2.19 19.30
CA TYR A 193 -22.29 -1.11 18.65
C TYR A 193 -23.60 -1.58 18.01
N ASN A 194 -24.02 -2.83 18.22
CA ASN A 194 -25.22 -3.42 17.61
C ASN A 194 -25.26 -3.24 16.08
N ALA A 195 -24.07 -3.30 15.42
CA ALA A 195 -23.92 -3.05 14.00
C ALA A 195 -24.04 -4.34 13.14
N LEU A 196 -24.02 -5.50 13.77
CA LEU A 196 -24.12 -6.79 13.09
C LEU A 196 -25.57 -7.26 13.02
N ASN A 197 -26.08 -7.43 11.81
CA ASN A 197 -27.33 -8.13 11.54
C ASN A 197 -26.99 -9.30 10.61
N LEU A 198 -27.04 -10.52 11.12
CA LEU A 198 -26.59 -11.72 10.39
C LEU A 198 -27.64 -12.23 9.37
N ARG A 199 -28.70 -11.49 9.10
CA ARG A 199 -29.71 -11.87 8.07
C ARG A 199 -29.06 -11.80 6.68
N PHE A 200 -29.27 -12.85 5.88
CA PHE A 200 -28.88 -12.92 4.48
C PHE A 200 -30.02 -12.44 3.58
N SER A 201 -29.68 -11.63 2.57
CA SER A 201 -30.66 -11.15 1.58
C SER A 201 -30.16 -11.43 0.15
N SER A 202 -30.78 -12.42 -0.49
CA SER A 202 -30.48 -12.75 -1.90
C SER A 202 -30.81 -11.59 -2.87
N ARG A 203 -31.79 -10.77 -2.50
CA ARG A 203 -32.16 -9.56 -3.26
C ARG A 203 -30.98 -8.58 -3.31
N LEU A 204 -30.31 -8.32 -2.17
CA LEU A 204 -29.13 -7.45 -2.13
C LEU A 204 -27.99 -8.01 -2.96
N VAL A 205 -27.76 -9.31 -2.94
CA VAL A 205 -26.72 -9.96 -3.76
C VAL A 205 -26.95 -9.70 -5.25
N LYS A 206 -28.19 -9.90 -5.73
CA LYS A 206 -28.56 -9.64 -7.14
C LYS A 206 -28.38 -8.16 -7.51
N GLU A 207 -28.76 -7.24 -6.63
CA GLU A 207 -28.56 -5.80 -6.83
C GLU A 207 -27.07 -5.44 -6.90
N TRP A 208 -26.23 -6.00 -6.03
CA TRP A 208 -24.79 -5.76 -5.99
C TRP A 208 -24.04 -6.30 -7.21
N LEU A 209 -24.42 -7.50 -7.67
CA LEU A 209 -23.80 -8.10 -8.85
C LEU A 209 -24.08 -7.29 -10.13
N LYS A 210 -25.29 -6.75 -10.28
CA LYS A 210 -25.64 -5.91 -11.44
C LYS A 210 -24.78 -4.65 -11.57
N ALA A 211 -24.27 -4.12 -10.44
CA ALA A 211 -23.51 -2.88 -10.39
C ALA A 211 -22.02 -3.10 -10.12
N SER A 212 -21.53 -4.32 -10.14
CA SER A 212 -20.13 -4.66 -9.78
C SER A 212 -19.08 -4.28 -10.83
N TYR A 213 -19.48 -3.93 -12.05
CA TYR A 213 -18.56 -3.53 -13.13
C TYR A 213 -17.75 -2.27 -12.78
N ILE A 214 -18.29 -1.36 -11.95
CA ILE A 214 -17.61 -0.12 -11.55
C ILE A 214 -16.34 -0.41 -10.72
N PRO A 215 -16.40 -1.17 -9.61
CA PRO A 215 -15.22 -1.52 -8.84
C PRO A 215 -14.31 -2.55 -9.52
N LEU A 216 -14.82 -3.30 -10.52
CA LEU A 216 -14.12 -4.43 -11.13
C LEU A 216 -12.78 -4.04 -11.75
N ILE A 217 -12.69 -2.90 -12.45
CA ILE A 217 -11.42 -2.43 -13.06
C ILE A 217 -10.34 -2.22 -12.01
N ASN A 218 -10.68 -1.59 -10.88
CA ASN A 218 -9.74 -1.39 -9.78
C ASN A 218 -9.32 -2.72 -9.12
N ILE A 219 -10.26 -3.67 -9.03
CA ILE A 219 -10.01 -5.00 -8.47
C ILE A 219 -9.06 -5.79 -9.37
N VAL A 220 -9.32 -5.81 -10.68
CA VAL A 220 -8.43 -6.47 -11.65
C VAL A 220 -7.05 -5.85 -11.63
N ASN A 221 -6.95 -4.52 -11.58
CA ASN A 221 -5.66 -3.85 -11.44
C ASN A 221 -4.93 -4.22 -10.15
N SER A 222 -5.64 -4.25 -9.01
CA SER A 222 -5.07 -4.64 -7.72
C SER A 222 -4.64 -6.10 -7.72
N PHE A 223 -5.45 -6.98 -8.32
CA PHE A 223 -5.15 -8.40 -8.51
C PHE A 223 -3.83 -8.58 -9.26
N LEU A 224 -3.69 -7.97 -10.42
CA LEU A 224 -2.47 -8.04 -11.23
C LEU A 224 -1.25 -7.49 -10.46
N ARG A 225 -1.37 -6.34 -9.81
CA ARG A 225 -0.27 -5.76 -9.04
C ARG A 225 0.17 -6.62 -7.86
N ASN A 226 -0.77 -7.27 -7.19
CA ASN A 226 -0.48 -8.18 -6.08
C ASN A 226 0.19 -9.48 -6.59
N ALA A 227 -0.14 -9.93 -7.79
CA ALA A 227 0.42 -11.13 -8.40
C ALA A 227 1.89 -10.99 -8.86
N LEU A 228 2.51 -9.79 -8.75
CA LEU A 228 3.86 -9.54 -9.27
C LEU A 228 4.89 -10.58 -8.82
N ARG A 229 4.91 -10.92 -7.52
CA ARG A 229 5.89 -11.89 -6.98
C ARG A 229 5.67 -13.30 -7.53
N VAL A 230 4.40 -13.69 -7.65
CA VAL A 230 3.99 -14.98 -8.21
C VAL A 230 4.40 -15.08 -9.67
N ILE A 231 4.08 -14.05 -10.47
CA ILE A 231 4.41 -14.05 -11.90
C ILE A 231 5.92 -14.08 -12.13
N VAL A 232 6.69 -13.32 -11.33
CA VAL A 232 8.15 -13.33 -11.45
C VAL A 232 8.73 -14.69 -11.07
N SER A 233 8.21 -15.35 -10.03
CA SER A 233 8.66 -16.70 -9.65
C SER A 233 8.33 -17.74 -10.73
N TRP A 234 7.16 -17.64 -11.37
CA TRP A 234 6.79 -18.52 -12.48
C TRP A 234 7.71 -18.37 -13.70
N VAL A 235 8.05 -17.12 -14.04
CA VAL A 235 8.94 -16.84 -15.18
C VAL A 235 10.35 -17.38 -14.95
N THR A 236 10.82 -17.38 -13.71
CA THR A 236 12.19 -17.82 -13.36
C THR A 236 12.29 -19.25 -12.84
N GLY A 237 11.14 -19.88 -12.52
CA GLY A 237 11.13 -21.18 -11.84
C GLY A 237 11.78 -21.15 -10.44
N SER A 238 11.82 -19.98 -9.79
CA SER A 238 12.53 -19.78 -8.52
C SER A 238 11.83 -18.74 -7.63
N GLU A 239 11.90 -18.93 -6.32
CA GLU A 239 11.43 -17.98 -5.32
C GLU A 239 12.42 -16.84 -5.01
N VAL A 240 13.66 -16.97 -5.44
CA VAL A 240 14.73 -15.98 -5.14
C VAL A 240 14.40 -14.57 -5.64
N PRO A 241 13.89 -14.36 -6.88
CA PRO A 241 13.46 -13.03 -7.32
C PRO A 241 12.35 -12.45 -6.46
N ALA A 242 11.43 -13.27 -5.93
CA ALA A 242 10.39 -12.81 -5.02
C ALA A 242 10.98 -12.33 -3.69
N ALA A 243 12.08 -12.94 -3.20
CA ALA A 243 12.78 -12.45 -2.01
C ALA A 243 13.37 -11.04 -2.24
N TYR A 244 14.03 -10.81 -3.37
CA TYR A 244 14.54 -9.50 -3.74
C TYR A 244 13.43 -8.45 -3.88
N LEU A 245 12.31 -8.83 -4.51
CA LEU A 245 11.12 -7.97 -4.59
C LEU A 245 10.51 -7.68 -3.23
N ASN A 246 10.55 -8.61 -2.27
CA ASN A 246 10.07 -8.37 -0.91
C ASN A 246 10.82 -7.25 -0.22
N VAL A 247 12.16 -7.24 -0.31
CA VAL A 247 13.00 -6.17 0.22
C VAL A 247 12.65 -4.83 -0.42
N ALA A 248 12.56 -4.77 -1.75
CA ALA A 248 12.28 -3.56 -2.49
C ALA A 248 10.86 -3.01 -2.17
N LEU A 249 9.85 -3.88 -2.20
CA LEU A 249 8.46 -3.51 -1.95
C LEU A 249 8.18 -3.16 -0.48
N ALA A 250 8.88 -3.76 0.48
CA ALA A 250 8.81 -3.35 1.88
C ALA A 250 9.40 -1.95 2.09
N SER A 251 10.52 -1.67 1.42
CA SER A 251 11.21 -0.37 1.50
C SER A 251 10.38 0.79 0.90
N GLN A 252 9.46 0.54 -0.02
CA GLN A 252 8.63 1.60 -0.63
C GLN A 252 7.52 2.15 0.28
N THR A 253 7.17 1.44 1.36
CA THR A 253 6.03 1.78 2.22
C THR A 253 6.03 3.22 2.73
N PRO A 254 7.17 3.80 3.21
CA PRO A 254 7.21 5.19 3.65
C PRO A 254 6.96 6.19 2.51
N LEU A 255 7.42 5.88 1.30
CA LEU A 255 7.26 6.76 0.14
C LEU A 255 5.82 6.73 -0.36
N GLN A 256 5.16 5.58 -0.34
CA GLN A 256 3.73 5.46 -0.63
C GLN A 256 2.86 6.20 0.40
N ALA A 257 3.30 6.25 1.66
CA ALA A 257 2.57 6.97 2.71
C ALA A 257 2.47 8.47 2.43
N SER A 258 3.45 9.08 1.74
CA SER A 258 3.41 10.50 1.34
C SER A 258 2.23 10.82 0.41
N GLY A 259 1.97 9.95 -0.58
CA GLY A 259 0.79 10.05 -1.44
C GLY A 259 -0.52 9.75 -0.70
N ALA A 260 -0.51 8.68 0.10
CA ALA A 260 -1.69 8.25 0.87
C ALA A 260 -2.15 9.29 1.92
N ALA A 261 -1.26 10.13 2.43
CA ALA A 261 -1.60 11.19 3.38
C ALA A 261 -2.39 12.34 2.73
N VAL A 262 -2.09 12.65 1.47
CA VAL A 262 -2.63 13.83 0.77
C VAL A 262 -3.88 13.49 -0.04
N THR A 263 -3.90 12.33 -0.70
CA THR A 263 -4.93 11.94 -1.68
C THR A 263 -6.37 11.92 -1.12
N PRO A 264 -6.67 11.36 0.08
CA PRO A 264 -8.04 11.33 0.59
C PRO A 264 -8.60 12.72 0.91
N ALA A 265 -7.75 13.61 1.44
CA ALA A 265 -8.14 14.97 1.76
C ALA A 265 -8.43 15.79 0.49
N LEU A 266 -7.58 15.65 -0.54
CA LEU A 266 -7.80 16.27 -1.83
C LEU A 266 -9.10 15.78 -2.47
N TYR A 267 -9.31 14.45 -2.53
CA TYR A 267 -10.54 13.86 -3.06
C TYR A 267 -11.80 14.43 -2.39
N ALA A 268 -11.82 14.47 -1.06
CA ALA A 268 -12.95 15.01 -0.31
C ALA A 268 -13.19 16.52 -0.54
N ARG A 269 -12.12 17.31 -0.73
CA ARG A 269 -12.22 18.73 -1.08
C ARG A 269 -12.73 18.95 -2.49
N MET A 270 -12.24 18.16 -3.45
CA MET A 270 -12.68 18.22 -4.85
C MET A 270 -14.16 17.86 -5.03
N LEU A 271 -14.67 16.88 -4.25
CA LEU A 271 -16.10 16.55 -4.19
C LEU A 271 -16.97 17.71 -3.69
N ARG A 272 -16.44 18.53 -2.76
CA ARG A 272 -17.21 19.64 -2.15
C ARG A 272 -17.08 20.95 -2.93
N LYS A 273 -15.85 21.30 -3.31
CA LYS A 273 -15.50 22.56 -3.97
C LYS A 273 -14.31 22.32 -4.89
N ARG A 274 -14.50 22.39 -6.18
CA ARG A 274 -13.45 22.22 -7.20
C ARG A 274 -12.44 23.37 -7.16
N ARG A 275 -11.57 23.41 -6.15
CA ARG A 275 -10.53 24.44 -6.02
C ARG A 275 -9.22 23.98 -6.61
N VAL A 276 -8.76 24.63 -7.65
CA VAL A 276 -7.47 24.36 -8.31
C VAL A 276 -6.29 24.47 -7.35
N GLY A 277 -6.31 25.46 -6.44
CA GLY A 277 -5.26 25.64 -5.43
C GLY A 277 -5.07 24.44 -4.49
N ASP A 278 -6.10 23.61 -4.26
CA ASP A 278 -5.97 22.40 -3.45
C ASP A 278 -5.12 21.33 -4.15
N ILE A 279 -5.11 21.31 -5.50
CA ILE A 279 -4.26 20.41 -6.30
C ILE A 279 -2.80 20.85 -6.18
N GLU A 280 -2.54 22.16 -6.35
CA GLU A 280 -1.19 22.73 -6.24
C GLU A 280 -0.60 22.49 -4.85
N GLU A 281 -1.39 22.74 -3.79
CA GLU A 281 -0.97 22.50 -2.40
C GLU A 281 -0.68 21.01 -2.15
N SER A 282 -1.51 20.12 -2.67
CA SER A 282 -1.32 18.68 -2.58
C SER A 282 -0.03 18.23 -3.26
N MET A 283 0.27 18.78 -4.44
CA MET A 283 1.54 18.53 -5.14
C MET A 283 2.75 19.04 -4.34
N ARG A 284 2.68 20.25 -3.75
CA ARG A 284 3.75 20.80 -2.89
C ARG A 284 4.03 19.88 -1.69
N LEU A 285 2.99 19.43 -1.00
CA LEU A 285 3.10 18.51 0.14
C LEU A 285 3.68 17.16 -0.27
N LEU A 286 3.28 16.63 -1.44
CA LEU A 286 3.81 15.39 -1.96
C LEU A 286 5.30 15.51 -2.32
N PHE A 287 5.73 16.60 -2.97
CA PHE A 287 7.14 16.81 -3.28
C PHE A 287 7.99 17.07 -2.03
N LEU A 288 7.44 17.75 -1.01
CA LEU A 288 8.10 17.95 0.28
C LEU A 288 8.53 16.61 0.90
N THR A 289 7.63 15.67 0.99
CA THR A 289 7.90 14.36 1.62
C THR A 289 8.47 13.34 0.64
N GLY A 290 8.02 13.37 -0.62
CA GLY A 290 8.43 12.44 -1.66
C GLY A 290 9.90 12.59 -2.06
N MET A 291 10.41 13.83 -2.26
CA MET A 291 11.83 14.08 -2.60
C MET A 291 12.76 13.72 -1.44
N TYR A 292 12.36 14.04 -0.22
CA TYR A 292 13.08 13.62 0.98
C TYR A 292 13.25 12.09 1.04
N MET A 293 12.13 11.35 0.93
CA MET A 293 12.14 9.89 0.94
C MET A 293 12.87 9.31 -0.28
N LEU A 294 12.75 9.94 -1.45
CA LEU A 294 13.44 9.50 -2.66
C LEU A 294 14.96 9.48 -2.45
N VAL A 295 15.55 10.53 -1.87
CA VAL A 295 16.99 10.57 -1.58
C VAL A 295 17.39 9.48 -0.60
N ILE A 296 16.63 9.28 0.48
CA ILE A 296 16.92 8.21 1.45
C ILE A 296 16.98 6.86 0.75
N PHE A 297 15.93 6.50 -0.03
CA PHE A 297 15.84 5.18 -0.65
C PHE A 297 16.72 5.00 -1.90
N THR A 298 17.16 6.09 -2.54
CA THR A 298 18.10 5.99 -3.68
C THR A 298 19.55 6.01 -3.21
N VAL A 299 19.94 6.98 -2.39
CA VAL A 299 21.34 7.14 -1.96
C VAL A 299 21.71 6.08 -0.92
N LEU A 300 20.84 5.81 0.04
CA LEU A 300 21.08 4.81 1.09
C LEU A 300 20.51 3.43 0.74
N SER A 301 20.34 3.11 -0.54
CA SER A 301 19.76 1.84 -0.97
C SER A 301 20.53 0.61 -0.48
N LYS A 302 21.88 0.63 -0.50
CA LYS A 302 22.71 -0.45 0.04
C LYS A 302 22.58 -0.63 1.55
N PRO A 303 22.77 0.44 2.39
CA PRO A 303 22.48 0.36 3.82
C PRO A 303 21.07 -0.14 4.13
N ILE A 304 20.06 0.35 3.40
CA ILE A 304 18.67 -0.08 3.61
C ILE A 304 18.48 -1.57 3.24
N ALA A 305 19.06 -2.03 2.13
CA ALA A 305 19.02 -3.43 1.77
C ALA A 305 19.69 -4.31 2.84
N SER A 306 20.83 -3.88 3.37
CA SER A 306 21.57 -4.59 4.42
C SER A 306 20.87 -4.57 5.80
N LEU A 307 19.96 -3.64 6.05
CA LEU A 307 19.08 -3.69 7.24
C LEU A 307 18.26 -4.99 7.28
N TYR A 308 17.77 -5.45 6.13
CA TYR A 308 17.04 -6.71 6.05
C TYR A 308 17.98 -7.91 6.24
N SER A 309 19.07 -7.98 5.50
CA SER A 309 20.19 -8.88 5.71
C SER A 309 21.34 -8.46 4.76
N PRO A 310 22.63 -8.67 5.10
CA PRO A 310 23.75 -8.40 4.21
C PRO A 310 23.66 -9.07 2.83
N GLN A 311 23.02 -10.24 2.75
CA GLN A 311 22.80 -10.97 1.49
C GLN A 311 21.89 -10.23 0.48
N TYR A 312 21.12 -9.23 0.93
CA TYR A 312 20.24 -8.44 0.05
C TYR A 312 20.89 -7.16 -0.49
N VAL A 313 22.18 -6.91 -0.23
CA VAL A 313 22.87 -5.71 -0.74
C VAL A 313 22.81 -5.65 -2.27
N THR A 314 22.87 -6.78 -2.96
CA THR A 314 22.71 -6.88 -4.41
C THR A 314 21.34 -6.40 -4.90
N ALA A 315 20.29 -6.54 -4.07
CA ALA A 315 18.94 -6.06 -4.37
C ALA A 315 18.77 -4.55 -4.19
N SER A 316 19.82 -3.78 -3.81
CA SER A 316 19.75 -2.32 -3.63
C SER A 316 19.27 -1.59 -4.88
N VAL A 317 19.62 -2.06 -6.08
CA VAL A 317 19.13 -1.50 -7.35
C VAL A 317 17.59 -1.55 -7.45
N LEU A 318 16.96 -2.61 -6.93
CA LEU A 318 15.52 -2.74 -6.93
C LEU A 318 14.85 -1.71 -6.01
N ILE A 319 15.51 -1.35 -4.88
CA ILE A 319 15.05 -0.29 -3.98
C ILE A 319 15.02 1.05 -4.71
N VAL A 320 16.06 1.36 -5.50
CA VAL A 320 16.12 2.59 -6.30
C VAL A 320 14.97 2.65 -7.31
N ILE A 321 14.79 1.57 -8.11
CA ILE A 321 13.73 1.51 -9.11
C ILE A 321 12.35 1.64 -8.44
N THR A 322 12.16 0.98 -7.31
CA THR A 322 10.89 0.98 -6.58
C THR A 322 10.61 2.34 -5.93
N ALA A 323 11.63 3.08 -5.50
CA ALA A 323 11.50 4.44 -4.98
C ALA A 323 10.99 5.40 -6.07
N LEU A 324 11.58 5.35 -7.27
CA LEU A 324 11.11 6.13 -8.42
C LEU A 324 9.68 5.75 -8.83
N TYR A 325 9.40 4.44 -8.94
CA TYR A 325 8.07 3.92 -9.22
C TYR A 325 7.03 4.44 -8.21
N SER A 326 7.36 4.44 -6.91
CA SER A 326 6.45 4.90 -5.86
C SER A 326 6.18 6.40 -5.94
N LEU A 327 7.17 7.22 -6.31
CA LEU A 327 6.99 8.66 -6.51
C LEU A 327 6.00 8.93 -7.66
N PHE A 328 6.17 8.27 -8.82
CA PHE A 328 5.26 8.45 -9.96
C PHE A 328 3.85 7.93 -9.68
N ASN A 329 3.71 6.83 -8.92
CA ASN A 329 2.41 6.37 -8.45
C ASN A 329 1.74 7.37 -7.49
N ALA A 330 2.49 8.02 -6.62
CA ALA A 330 1.96 9.04 -5.72
C ALA A 330 1.49 10.28 -6.51
N LEU A 331 2.25 10.72 -7.52
CA LEU A 331 1.87 11.78 -8.44
C LEU A 331 0.60 11.43 -9.24
N PHE A 332 0.54 10.20 -9.79
CA PHE A 332 -0.65 9.67 -10.44
C PHE A 332 -1.87 9.71 -9.51
N SER A 333 -1.70 9.29 -8.25
CA SER A 333 -2.78 9.24 -7.26
C SER A 333 -3.35 10.63 -6.94
N VAL A 334 -2.52 11.68 -6.88
CA VAL A 334 -2.98 13.07 -6.68
C VAL A 334 -3.79 13.54 -7.87
N CYS A 335 -3.31 13.35 -9.10
CA CYS A 335 -4.06 13.71 -10.31
C CYS A 335 -5.36 12.90 -10.43
N SER A 336 -5.31 11.60 -10.13
CA SER A 336 -6.48 10.72 -10.10
C SER A 336 -7.54 11.22 -9.11
N ALA A 337 -7.13 11.57 -7.88
CA ALA A 337 -8.05 12.07 -6.86
C ALA A 337 -8.69 13.42 -7.26
N ALA A 338 -7.93 14.29 -7.93
CA ALA A 338 -8.45 15.55 -8.44
C ALA A 338 -9.54 15.32 -9.49
N LEU A 339 -9.28 14.51 -10.52
CA LEU A 339 -10.23 14.22 -11.59
C LEU A 339 -11.47 13.47 -11.10
N THR A 340 -11.26 12.37 -10.35
CA THR A 340 -12.38 11.53 -9.88
C THR A 340 -13.19 12.21 -8.77
N GLY A 341 -12.57 13.08 -7.96
CA GLY A 341 -13.26 13.88 -6.96
C GLY A 341 -14.08 15.02 -7.57
N ALA A 342 -13.66 15.55 -8.73
CA ALA A 342 -14.39 16.60 -9.43
C ALA A 342 -15.52 16.08 -10.33
N GLU A 343 -15.63 14.77 -10.54
CA GLU A 343 -16.65 14.15 -11.39
C GLU A 343 -18.05 14.21 -10.75
N LEU A 344 -19.08 14.53 -11.55
CA LEU A 344 -20.46 14.70 -11.08
C LEU A 344 -21.44 13.63 -11.58
N VAL A 345 -20.99 12.69 -12.39
CA VAL A 345 -21.84 11.68 -13.05
C VAL A 345 -22.67 10.84 -12.05
N ASP A 346 -22.23 10.71 -10.81
CA ASP A 346 -22.88 9.92 -9.77
C ASP A 346 -23.81 10.72 -8.83
N VAL A 347 -23.83 12.05 -8.93
CA VAL A 347 -24.60 12.93 -8.03
C VAL A 347 -26.12 12.80 -8.24
N GLU A 348 -26.56 12.69 -9.50
CA GLU A 348 -27.97 12.53 -9.84
C GLU A 348 -28.39 11.06 -10.07
N GLY A 349 -27.51 10.12 -9.75
CA GLY A 349 -27.67 8.70 -10.10
C GLY A 349 -27.16 8.36 -11.49
N ILE A 350 -26.73 7.11 -11.69
CA ILE A 350 -26.20 6.62 -12.96
C ILE A 350 -27.33 6.53 -13.98
N LYS A 351 -27.45 7.51 -14.86
CA LYS A 351 -28.52 7.61 -15.89
C LYS A 351 -28.21 6.71 -17.10
N SER A 352 -26.93 6.56 -17.49
CA SER A 352 -26.54 5.79 -18.67
C SER A 352 -25.13 5.17 -18.52
N HIS A 353 -24.98 3.91 -18.99
CA HIS A 353 -23.65 3.26 -19.09
C HIS A 353 -22.67 4.05 -19.97
N LYS A 354 -23.14 4.70 -21.04
CA LYS A 354 -22.29 5.51 -21.93
C LYS A 354 -21.67 6.70 -21.21
N GLU A 355 -22.40 7.35 -20.31
CA GLU A 355 -21.90 8.48 -19.52
C GLU A 355 -20.84 8.04 -18.54
N VAL A 356 -21.04 6.92 -17.84
CA VAL A 356 -20.05 6.35 -16.92
C VAL A 356 -18.74 6.01 -17.62
N VAL A 357 -18.80 5.35 -18.80
CA VAL A 357 -17.61 4.99 -19.59
C VAL A 357 -16.85 6.23 -20.08
N ARG A 358 -17.54 7.34 -20.34
CA ARG A 358 -16.92 8.62 -20.74
C ARG A 358 -16.36 9.40 -19.55
N SER A 359 -16.76 9.10 -18.33
CA SER A 359 -16.36 9.81 -17.11
C SER A 359 -14.92 9.50 -16.69
N PHE A 360 -14.34 10.35 -15.85
CA PHE A 360 -13.04 10.11 -15.24
C PHE A 360 -13.07 8.96 -14.21
N LEU A 361 -14.26 8.64 -13.67
CA LEU A 361 -14.44 7.46 -12.78
C LEU A 361 -14.10 6.13 -13.48
N PHE A 362 -14.23 6.07 -14.80
CA PHE A 362 -13.89 4.91 -15.62
C PHE A 362 -12.53 5.05 -16.30
N LYS A 363 -12.24 6.20 -16.91
CA LYS A 363 -11.02 6.42 -17.70
C LYS A 363 -9.75 6.33 -16.86
N VAL A 364 -9.73 6.92 -15.65
CA VAL A 364 -8.52 6.94 -14.81
C VAL A 364 -8.15 5.54 -14.32
N PRO A 365 -9.07 4.73 -13.75
CA PRO A 365 -8.79 3.32 -13.44
C PRO A 365 -8.39 2.49 -14.66
N LEU A 366 -8.98 2.76 -15.82
CA LEU A 366 -8.62 2.07 -17.06
C LEU A 366 -7.17 2.37 -17.49
N VAL A 367 -6.72 3.61 -17.40
CA VAL A 367 -5.31 3.97 -17.66
C VAL A 367 -4.38 3.21 -16.72
N ALA A 368 -4.71 3.11 -15.41
CA ALA A 368 -3.93 2.35 -14.45
C ALA A 368 -3.89 0.86 -14.78
N LEU A 369 -5.02 0.27 -15.18
CA LEU A 369 -5.10 -1.14 -15.57
C LEU A 369 -4.29 -1.41 -16.84
N LEU A 370 -4.44 -0.58 -17.87
CA LEU A 370 -3.68 -0.71 -19.12
C LEU A 370 -2.17 -0.58 -18.87
N ALA A 371 -1.74 0.35 -18.00
CA ALA A 371 -0.34 0.47 -17.62
C ALA A 371 0.19 -0.81 -16.96
N THR A 372 -0.59 -1.43 -16.06
CA THR A 372 -0.21 -2.70 -15.42
C THR A 372 -0.12 -3.85 -16.43
N ILE A 373 -1.10 -3.96 -17.35
CA ILE A 373 -1.09 -4.98 -18.41
C ILE A 373 0.12 -4.78 -19.34
N SER A 374 0.39 -3.53 -19.75
CA SER A 374 1.55 -3.21 -20.60
C SER A 374 2.87 -3.54 -19.90
N ALA A 375 2.98 -3.30 -18.58
CA ALA A 375 4.16 -3.67 -17.82
C ALA A 375 4.43 -5.19 -17.90
N TYR A 376 3.40 -6.01 -17.73
CA TYR A 376 3.52 -7.46 -17.86
C TYR A 376 3.78 -7.91 -19.31
N ALA A 377 3.13 -7.30 -20.30
CA ALA A 377 3.35 -7.62 -21.70
C ALA A 377 4.81 -7.38 -22.14
N ILE A 378 5.49 -6.39 -21.53
CA ILE A 378 6.91 -6.10 -21.77
C ILE A 378 7.80 -7.05 -20.94
N SER A 379 7.50 -7.25 -19.65
CA SER A 379 8.41 -7.91 -18.73
C SER A 379 8.37 -9.45 -18.79
N ILE A 380 7.23 -10.07 -19.11
CA ILE A 380 7.12 -11.54 -19.15
C ILE A 380 7.98 -12.14 -20.26
N PRO A 381 7.90 -11.71 -21.55
CA PRO A 381 8.74 -12.29 -22.60
C PRO A 381 10.23 -12.07 -22.35
N SER A 382 10.63 -10.85 -21.93
CA SER A 382 12.03 -10.55 -21.63
C SER A 382 12.52 -11.31 -20.38
N GLY A 383 11.67 -11.55 -19.41
CA GLY A 383 11.97 -12.34 -18.23
C GLY A 383 12.25 -13.81 -18.55
N TYR A 384 11.49 -14.43 -19.45
CA TYR A 384 11.76 -15.82 -19.90
C TYR A 384 13.11 -15.95 -20.60
N ILE A 385 13.48 -14.98 -21.45
CA ILE A 385 14.78 -14.98 -22.14
C ILE A 385 15.94 -14.89 -21.13
N LEU A 386 15.77 -14.16 -20.04
CA LEU A 386 16.81 -13.87 -19.05
C LEU A 386 16.61 -14.62 -17.72
N SER A 387 15.81 -15.69 -17.73
CA SER A 387 15.36 -16.40 -16.51
C SER A 387 16.49 -16.90 -15.60
N ALA A 388 17.67 -17.17 -16.17
CA ALA A 388 18.85 -17.58 -15.39
C ALA A 388 19.40 -16.51 -14.43
N ASN A 389 19.12 -15.21 -14.68
CA ASN A 389 19.59 -14.13 -13.81
C ASN A 389 18.42 -13.53 -13.02
N HIS A 390 18.19 -14.05 -11.83
CA HIS A 390 17.08 -13.71 -10.94
C HIS A 390 16.99 -12.23 -10.60
N LEU A 391 18.13 -11.56 -10.37
CA LEU A 391 18.17 -10.12 -10.05
C LEU A 391 17.80 -9.28 -11.28
N LEU A 392 18.30 -9.66 -12.46
CA LEU A 392 18.02 -8.96 -13.71
C LEU A 392 16.53 -9.06 -14.05
N VAL A 393 15.93 -10.24 -13.92
CA VAL A 393 14.48 -10.43 -14.15
C VAL A 393 13.67 -9.56 -13.22
N ALA A 394 13.93 -9.59 -11.91
CA ALA A 394 13.25 -8.73 -10.95
C ALA A 394 13.40 -7.23 -11.29
N SER A 395 14.60 -6.83 -11.76
CA SER A 395 14.86 -5.45 -12.20
C SER A 395 14.04 -5.07 -13.43
N LEU A 396 13.97 -5.95 -14.43
CA LEU A 396 13.19 -5.73 -15.67
C LEU A 396 11.70 -5.57 -15.39
N PHE A 397 11.14 -6.40 -14.50
CA PHE A 397 9.75 -6.25 -14.10
C PHE A 397 9.50 -4.90 -13.43
N LEU A 398 10.34 -4.50 -12.47
CA LEU A 398 10.19 -3.20 -11.81
C LEU A 398 10.42 -2.01 -12.75
N LEU A 399 11.37 -2.11 -13.70
CA LEU A 399 11.59 -1.09 -14.72
C LEU A 399 10.38 -0.96 -15.64
N ALA A 400 9.78 -2.06 -16.09
CA ALA A 400 8.55 -2.03 -16.89
C ALA A 400 7.41 -1.35 -16.11
N PHE A 401 7.23 -1.68 -14.83
CA PHE A 401 6.27 -1.01 -13.97
C PHE A 401 6.58 0.47 -13.76
N LEU A 402 7.84 0.86 -13.64
CA LEU A 402 8.26 2.27 -13.56
C LEU A 402 7.91 3.03 -14.84
N LEU A 403 8.31 2.49 -16.00
CA LEU A 403 8.06 3.15 -17.29
C LEU A 403 6.57 3.34 -17.57
N THR A 404 5.77 2.30 -17.33
CA THR A 404 4.32 2.39 -17.50
C THR A 404 3.64 3.28 -16.46
N SER A 405 4.19 3.39 -15.24
CA SER A 405 3.74 4.35 -14.23
C SER A 405 4.04 5.79 -14.63
N VAL A 406 5.21 6.07 -15.20
CA VAL A 406 5.55 7.39 -15.76
C VAL A 406 4.60 7.75 -16.89
N ALA A 407 4.35 6.83 -17.83
CA ALA A 407 3.43 7.05 -18.93
C ALA A 407 1.99 7.32 -18.44
N SER A 408 1.50 6.52 -17.50
CA SER A 408 0.17 6.71 -16.92
C SER A 408 0.04 8.03 -16.16
N PHE A 409 1.08 8.44 -15.42
CA PHE A 409 1.12 9.75 -14.79
C PHE A 409 1.04 10.87 -15.83
N ILE A 410 1.85 10.82 -16.90
CA ILE A 410 1.82 11.85 -17.96
C ILE A 410 0.43 11.96 -18.60
N ILE A 411 -0.22 10.83 -18.88
CA ILE A 411 -1.57 10.81 -19.46
C ILE A 411 -2.56 11.50 -18.51
N VAL A 412 -2.61 11.05 -17.24
CA VAL A 412 -3.57 11.56 -16.26
C VAL A 412 -3.25 13.02 -15.87
N TYR A 413 -1.97 13.38 -15.81
CA TYR A 413 -1.53 14.78 -15.62
C TYR A 413 -2.06 15.69 -16.73
N ARG A 414 -1.89 15.30 -18.02
CA ARG A 414 -2.42 16.07 -19.16
C ARG A 414 -3.95 16.21 -19.09
N MET A 415 -4.65 15.15 -18.70
CA MET A 415 -6.10 15.20 -18.48
C MET A 415 -6.45 16.19 -17.36
N THR A 416 -5.70 16.18 -16.26
CA THR A 416 -5.92 17.09 -15.11
C THR A 416 -5.66 18.55 -15.49
N VAL A 417 -4.58 18.82 -16.21
CA VAL A 417 -4.28 20.20 -16.68
C VAL A 417 -5.35 20.71 -17.63
N LYS A 418 -5.81 19.87 -18.56
CA LYS A 418 -6.86 20.24 -19.53
C LYS A 418 -8.19 20.55 -18.83
N GLU A 419 -8.57 19.76 -17.84
CA GLU A 419 -9.86 19.89 -17.15
C GLU A 419 -9.85 21.00 -16.09
N MET A 420 -8.74 21.13 -15.35
CA MET A 420 -8.66 21.99 -14.15
C MET A 420 -7.82 23.25 -14.34
N SER A 421 -7.09 23.39 -15.47
CA SER A 421 -6.21 24.54 -15.76
C SER A 421 -5.23 24.87 -14.61
N PHE A 422 -4.75 23.83 -13.85
CA PHE A 422 -3.83 24.05 -12.75
C PHE A 422 -2.40 24.24 -13.24
N LYS A 423 -1.61 25.02 -12.46
CA LYS A 423 -0.19 25.25 -12.73
C LYS A 423 0.68 24.36 -11.84
N PHE A 424 1.64 23.67 -12.46
CA PHE A 424 2.58 22.85 -11.72
C PHE A 424 3.46 23.75 -10.82
N PRO A 425 3.65 23.44 -9.50
CA PRO A 425 4.37 24.31 -8.58
C PRO A 425 5.90 24.19 -8.73
N LEU A 426 6.44 24.55 -9.90
CA LEU A 426 7.87 24.39 -10.26
C LEU A 426 8.82 24.99 -9.22
N ARG A 427 8.50 26.16 -8.65
CA ARG A 427 9.35 26.83 -7.68
C ARG A 427 9.55 25.99 -6.42
N GLU A 428 8.47 25.41 -5.88
CA GLU A 428 8.54 24.58 -4.68
C GLU A 428 9.18 23.24 -4.98
N VAL A 429 8.92 22.67 -6.15
CA VAL A 429 9.55 21.43 -6.62
C VAL A 429 11.07 21.63 -6.79
N SER A 430 11.52 22.75 -7.37
CA SER A 430 12.95 23.05 -7.48
C SER A 430 13.59 23.26 -6.10
N ALA A 431 12.91 23.96 -5.18
CA ALA A 431 13.41 24.15 -3.82
C ALA A 431 13.56 22.80 -3.07
N THR A 432 12.58 21.89 -3.18
CA THR A 432 12.67 20.54 -2.59
C THR A 432 13.76 19.70 -3.24
N ALA A 433 13.95 19.81 -4.58
CA ALA A 433 15.00 19.10 -5.30
C ALA A 433 16.40 19.56 -4.90
N VAL A 434 16.63 20.89 -4.78
CA VAL A 434 17.91 21.45 -4.30
C VAL A 434 18.18 21.00 -2.86
N SER A 435 17.18 21.05 -1.96
CA SER A 435 17.34 20.59 -0.58
C SER A 435 17.66 19.09 -0.52
N ALA A 436 17.04 18.30 -1.37
CA ALA A 436 17.30 16.87 -1.53
C ALA A 436 18.75 16.62 -2.03
N ALA A 437 19.24 17.45 -2.96
CA ALA A 437 20.62 17.37 -3.46
C ALA A 437 21.64 17.65 -2.35
N PHE A 438 21.43 18.66 -1.49
CA PHE A 438 22.30 18.91 -0.34
C PHE A 438 22.34 17.73 0.63
N MET A 439 21.18 17.13 0.93
CA MET A 439 21.11 15.93 1.76
C MET A 439 21.84 14.74 1.11
N ALA A 440 21.67 14.54 -0.20
CA ALA A 440 22.37 13.51 -0.96
C ALA A 440 23.89 13.71 -0.92
N THR A 441 24.36 14.95 -1.15
CA THR A 441 25.80 15.30 -1.07
C THR A 441 26.37 14.98 0.31
N TYR A 442 25.64 15.28 1.39
CA TYR A 442 26.04 14.91 2.75
C TYR A 442 26.27 13.40 2.90
N PHE A 443 25.32 12.56 2.44
CA PHE A 443 25.44 11.10 2.55
C PHE A 443 26.60 10.56 1.71
N LEU A 444 26.81 11.10 0.51
CA LEU A 444 27.89 10.68 -0.39
C LEU A 444 29.26 11.13 0.13
N ALA A 445 29.38 12.37 0.61
CA ALA A 445 30.64 12.91 1.12
C ALA A 445 31.17 12.14 2.33
N LEU A 446 30.25 11.66 3.20
CA LEU A 446 30.59 10.84 4.37
C LEU A 446 30.56 9.33 4.08
N ARG A 447 30.37 8.92 2.83
CA ARG A 447 30.31 7.53 2.40
C ARG A 447 29.27 6.69 3.18
N VAL A 448 28.22 7.33 3.67
CA VAL A 448 27.13 6.63 4.39
C VAL A 448 26.43 5.60 3.49
N ASN A 449 26.43 5.86 2.17
CA ASN A 449 25.91 4.96 1.14
C ASN A 449 26.65 3.62 1.02
N ASP A 450 27.89 3.53 1.51
CA ASP A 450 28.71 2.30 1.44
C ASP A 450 28.65 1.47 2.73
N VAL A 451 27.95 1.96 3.76
CA VAL A 451 27.74 1.23 5.02
C VAL A 451 26.94 -0.04 4.79
N ILE A 452 27.45 -1.18 5.26
CA ILE A 452 26.74 -2.46 5.27
C ILE A 452 26.46 -2.83 6.72
N ILE A 453 25.18 -3.05 7.03
CA ILE A 453 24.72 -3.35 8.39
C ILE A 453 24.85 -4.86 8.62
N THR A 454 25.92 -5.24 9.27
CA THR A 454 26.19 -6.61 9.70
C THR A 454 25.59 -6.88 11.09
N HIS A 455 25.89 -5.99 12.04
CA HIS A 455 25.37 -6.05 13.40
C HIS A 455 24.26 -5.01 13.60
N PHE A 456 23.01 -5.48 13.69
CA PHE A 456 21.85 -4.59 13.72
C PHE A 456 21.91 -3.54 14.85
N TRP A 457 22.29 -3.96 16.05
CA TRP A 457 22.24 -3.10 17.24
C TRP A 457 23.35 -2.04 17.31
N THR A 458 24.43 -2.23 16.59
CA THR A 458 25.56 -1.24 16.51
C THR A 458 25.44 -0.37 15.26
N ASP A 459 25.14 -0.98 14.11
CA ASP A 459 25.25 -0.29 12.82
C ASP A 459 23.97 0.46 12.47
N ALA A 460 22.76 -0.05 12.87
CA ALA A 460 21.51 0.62 12.58
C ALA A 460 21.34 1.97 13.31
N PRO A 461 21.74 2.14 14.58
CA PRO A 461 21.76 3.46 15.24
C PRO A 461 22.69 4.45 14.56
N TYR A 462 23.85 4.01 14.04
CA TYR A 462 24.75 4.84 13.26
C TYR A 462 24.06 5.36 11.98
N LEU A 463 23.44 4.47 11.21
CA LEU A 463 22.68 4.87 10.03
C LEU A 463 21.55 5.84 10.39
N LEU A 464 20.82 5.57 11.47
CA LEU A 464 19.73 6.44 11.93
C LEU A 464 20.23 7.84 12.30
N ALA A 465 21.37 7.96 12.97
CA ALA A 465 21.96 9.24 13.31
C ALA A 465 22.26 10.06 12.05
N HIS A 466 22.83 9.44 11.01
CA HIS A 466 23.07 10.11 9.73
C HIS A 466 21.78 10.50 9.02
N ILE A 467 20.74 9.67 9.07
CA ILE A 467 19.42 10.02 8.51
C ILE A 467 18.85 11.25 9.24
N ILE A 468 18.98 11.34 10.56
CA ILE A 468 18.53 12.50 11.35
C ILE A 468 19.28 13.76 10.93
N VAL A 469 20.61 13.72 10.83
CA VAL A 469 21.41 14.85 10.39
C VAL A 469 21.06 15.27 8.96
N GLY A 470 20.96 14.31 8.04
CA GLY A 470 20.52 14.56 6.67
C GLY A 470 19.12 15.18 6.60
N SER A 471 18.20 14.75 7.47
CA SER A 471 16.86 15.34 7.58
C SER A 471 16.91 16.80 8.03
N LEU A 472 17.78 17.12 9.00
CA LEU A 472 17.98 18.50 9.44
C LEU A 472 18.55 19.37 8.31
N ILE A 473 19.54 18.88 7.55
CA ILE A 473 20.07 19.56 6.37
C ILE A 473 18.96 19.83 5.36
N TYR A 474 18.15 18.82 5.04
CA TYR A 474 17.02 18.97 4.11
C TYR A 474 16.02 20.03 4.58
N LEU A 475 15.59 19.98 5.84
CA LEU A 475 14.61 20.91 6.39
C LEU A 475 15.15 22.34 6.50
N CYS A 476 16.40 22.51 6.93
CA CYS A 476 17.06 23.83 7.03
C CYS A 476 17.22 24.47 5.65
N THR A 477 17.74 23.73 4.67
CA THR A 477 17.89 24.25 3.29
C THR A 477 16.54 24.59 2.67
N LEU A 478 15.53 23.77 2.88
CA LEU A 478 14.20 24.04 2.39
C LEU A 478 13.55 25.27 3.07
N ALA A 479 13.81 25.47 4.36
CA ALA A 479 13.35 26.68 5.07
C ALA A 479 14.01 27.95 4.54
N LEU A 480 15.26 27.88 4.06
CA LEU A 480 15.94 29.00 3.41
C LEU A 480 15.36 29.29 2.02
N LEU A 481 15.09 28.27 1.22
CA LEU A 481 14.69 28.39 -0.19
C LEU A 481 13.19 28.64 -0.40
N SER A 482 12.30 28.07 0.43
CA SER A 482 10.85 28.09 0.21
C SER A 482 10.13 29.02 1.20
N LYS A 483 9.51 30.10 0.67
CA LYS A 483 8.59 30.98 1.45
C LYS A 483 7.35 30.22 1.89
N TRP A 484 6.83 29.33 1.06
CA TRP A 484 5.66 28.51 1.37
C TRP A 484 5.93 27.59 2.56
N PHE A 485 7.11 26.91 2.58
CA PHE A 485 7.48 26.04 3.69
C PHE A 485 7.63 26.81 5.02
N ARG A 486 8.23 28.01 5.00
CA ARG A 486 8.28 28.89 6.18
C ARG A 486 6.90 29.25 6.70
N GLY A 487 5.95 29.53 5.77
CA GLY A 487 4.54 29.76 6.13
C GLY A 487 3.87 28.53 6.78
N LEU A 488 4.14 27.34 6.23
CA LEU A 488 3.67 26.07 6.78
C LEU A 488 4.19 25.86 8.22
N LEU A 489 5.49 26.08 8.46
CA LEU A 489 6.08 25.98 9.80
C LEU A 489 5.46 26.96 10.78
N LYS A 490 5.29 28.23 10.39
CA LYS A 490 4.62 29.23 11.26
C LYS A 490 3.21 28.82 11.65
N SER A 491 2.40 28.33 10.68
CA SER A 491 1.05 27.88 10.95
C SER A 491 1.00 26.67 11.88
N ALA A 492 1.93 25.72 11.71
CA ALA A 492 2.06 24.57 12.59
C ALA A 492 2.44 24.96 14.04
N PHE A 493 3.41 25.87 14.21
CA PHE A 493 3.79 26.40 15.52
C PHE A 493 2.63 27.17 16.19
N THR A 494 1.89 27.97 15.43
CA THR A 494 0.73 28.71 15.96
C THR A 494 -0.36 27.75 16.41
N ALA A 495 -0.67 26.71 15.63
CA ALA A 495 -1.66 25.69 15.98
C ALA A 495 -1.26 24.90 17.24
N LEU A 496 0.02 24.56 17.40
CA LEU A 496 0.56 23.91 18.59
C LEU A 496 0.40 24.81 19.83
N ARG A 497 0.68 26.11 19.69
CA ARG A 497 0.61 27.08 20.80
C ARG A 497 -0.83 27.42 21.20
N SER A 498 -1.77 27.42 20.26
CA SER A 498 -3.19 27.76 20.51
C SER A 498 -4.04 26.55 20.94
N GLY A 499 -3.50 25.32 20.93
CA GLY A 499 -4.26 24.09 21.25
C GLY A 499 -5.41 23.79 20.26
N THR A 500 -5.46 24.48 19.14
CA THR A 500 -6.48 24.29 18.09
C THR A 500 -6.01 23.27 17.06
N PHE A 501 -6.12 21.99 17.40
CA PHE A 501 -6.01 20.90 16.44
C PHE A 501 -7.39 20.40 16.00
#